data_0738d6c585f7639605404ed2dbea9dac
#
_entry.id   0738d6c585f7639605404ed2dbea9dac
#
_cell.length_a   1.000
_cell.length_b   1.000
_cell.length_c   1.000
_cell.angle_alpha   90.00
_cell.angle_beta   90.00
_cell.angle_gamma   90.00
#
_symmetry.space_group_name_H-M   'P 1'
#
loop_
_entity.id
_entity.type
_entity.pdbx_description
1 polymer ?
#
loop_
_entity_poly.entity_id
_entity_poly.type
_entity_poly.pdbx_seq_one_letter_code
_entity_poly.pdbx_strand_id
1 'polypeptide(L)'
;MAAGPVLAAALLGSFATTPNIAPWYDALAKPPLTPPNWAFGPAWTTLYVLMACGFYRILRLAPATPGRRAAILVFCALLVLNAAWSFAFFGARSPLFGLVVIAPLEALVIATTFLFHRLDRAAGYALAPTAFWVAFATYLNAGIFVLNS
;
A
#
# COMPACT_ATOMS: atom_id res chain seq x y z
N MET A 1 12.75 15.47 1.14
CA MET A 1 11.37 15.68 1.65
C MET A 1 10.37 14.63 1.17
N ALA A 2 10.45 14.07 -0.05
CA ALA A 2 9.52 13.04 -0.55
C ALA A 2 9.52 11.73 0.26
N ALA A 3 10.66 11.34 0.81
CA ALA A 3 10.81 10.11 1.58
C ALA A 3 10.13 10.15 2.95
N GLY A 4 9.97 11.33 3.57
CA GLY A 4 9.43 11.46 4.92
C GLY A 4 8.04 10.83 5.11
N PRO A 5 7.02 11.24 4.35
CA PRO A 5 5.68 10.65 4.46
C PRO A 5 5.65 9.16 4.15
N VAL A 6 6.44 8.71 3.16
CA VAL A 6 6.53 7.31 2.76
C VAL A 6 7.17 6.46 3.86
N LEU A 7 8.27 6.94 4.46
CA LEU A 7 8.93 6.28 5.59
C LEU A 7 8.00 6.23 6.81
N ALA A 8 7.26 7.29 7.10
CA ALA A 8 6.30 7.29 8.19
C ALA A 8 5.23 6.21 8.00
N ALA A 9 4.65 6.09 6.79
CA ALA A 9 3.68 5.05 6.48
C ALA A 9 4.29 3.64 6.59
N ALA A 10 5.53 3.45 6.11
CA ALA A 10 6.25 2.19 6.20
C ALA A 10 6.50 1.76 7.66
N LEU A 11 6.97 2.69 8.49
CA LEU A 11 7.24 2.42 9.91
C LEU A 11 5.95 2.11 10.68
N LEU A 12 4.88 2.89 10.47
CA LEU A 12 3.58 2.65 11.09
C LEU A 12 3.00 1.29 10.68
N GLY A 13 3.04 0.96 9.40
CA GLY A 13 2.60 -0.33 8.90
C GLY A 13 3.40 -1.49 9.50
N SER A 14 4.72 -1.36 9.55
CA SER A 14 5.62 -2.35 10.13
C SER A 14 5.37 -2.57 11.61
N PHE A 15 5.12 -1.49 12.36
CA PHE A 15 4.80 -1.54 13.78
C PHE A 15 3.53 -2.36 14.06
N ALA A 16 2.49 -2.22 13.23
CA ALA A 16 1.27 -2.99 13.36
C ALA A 16 1.42 -4.45 12.89
N THR A 17 2.24 -4.69 11.88
CA THR A 17 2.37 -5.99 11.20
C THR A 17 3.30 -6.94 11.96
N THR A 18 4.52 -6.51 12.29
CA THR A 18 5.60 -7.37 12.78
C THR A 18 5.22 -8.17 14.04
N PRO A 19 4.59 -7.60 15.07
CA PRO A 19 4.24 -8.35 16.29
C PRO A 19 3.16 -9.40 16.08
N ASN A 20 2.39 -9.29 14.99
CA ASN A 20 1.22 -10.13 14.74
C ASN A 20 1.42 -11.21 13.66
N ILE A 21 2.59 -11.25 13.01
CA ILE A 21 2.88 -12.29 12.01
C ILE A 21 2.95 -13.66 12.67
N ALA A 22 3.90 -13.87 13.58
CA ALA A 22 4.18 -15.17 14.15
C ALA A 22 3.00 -15.76 14.96
N PRO A 23 2.36 -15.04 15.91
CA PRO A 23 1.36 -15.70 16.73
C PRO A 23 -0.02 -15.82 16.03
N TRP A 24 -0.40 -14.84 15.21
CA TRP A 24 -1.75 -14.79 14.65
C TRP A 24 -1.81 -15.14 13.17
N TYR A 25 -1.05 -14.45 12.33
CA TYR A 25 -1.12 -14.65 10.88
C TYR A 25 -0.68 -16.06 10.47
N ASP A 26 0.31 -16.64 11.15
CA ASP A 26 0.78 -18.00 10.86
C ASP A 26 -0.28 -19.08 11.13
N ALA A 27 -1.16 -18.84 12.10
CA ALA A 27 -2.23 -19.78 12.46
C ALA A 27 -3.43 -19.75 11.49
N LEU A 28 -3.54 -18.74 10.63
CA LEU A 28 -4.66 -18.63 9.70
C LEU A 28 -4.55 -19.62 8.54
N ALA A 29 -5.70 -20.14 8.09
CA ALA A 29 -5.81 -20.81 6.81
C ALA A 29 -5.60 -19.78 5.68
N LYS A 30 -4.72 -20.10 4.73
CA LYS A 30 -4.28 -19.17 3.69
C LYS A 30 -4.68 -19.67 2.31
N PRO A 31 -5.07 -18.77 1.38
CA PRO A 31 -5.40 -19.17 0.01
C PRO A 31 -4.14 -19.65 -0.73
N PRO A 32 -4.32 -20.37 -1.87
CA PRO A 32 -3.22 -20.72 -2.75
C PRO A 32 -2.38 -19.49 -3.16
N LEU A 33 -1.12 -19.71 -3.51
CA LEU A 33 -0.17 -18.67 -3.92
C LEU A 33 0.25 -17.69 -2.80
N THR A 34 -0.13 -17.94 -1.54
CA THR A 34 0.35 -17.10 -0.43
C THR A 34 1.88 -17.19 -0.34
N PRO A 35 2.60 -16.07 -0.44
CA PRO A 35 4.04 -16.06 -0.33
C PRO A 35 4.49 -16.44 1.09
N PRO A 36 5.72 -16.96 1.26
CA PRO A 36 6.29 -17.13 2.59
C PRO A 36 6.47 -15.77 3.27
N ASN A 37 6.36 -15.74 4.60
CA ASN A 37 6.36 -14.49 5.38
C ASN A 37 7.56 -13.58 5.10
N TRP A 38 8.73 -14.15 4.86
CA TRP A 38 9.94 -13.37 4.57
C TRP A 38 9.83 -12.55 3.27
N ALA A 39 8.98 -12.95 2.32
CA ALA A 39 8.84 -12.26 1.04
C ALA A 39 8.13 -10.91 1.16
N PHE A 40 7.29 -10.71 2.17
CA PHE A 40 6.56 -9.46 2.37
C PHE A 40 7.48 -8.28 2.68
N GLY A 41 8.53 -8.48 3.49
CA GLY A 41 9.48 -7.43 3.86
C GLY A 41 10.18 -6.81 2.64
N PRO A 42 10.92 -7.58 1.84
CA PRO A 42 11.56 -7.08 0.62
C PRO A 42 10.57 -6.50 -0.39
N ALA A 43 9.39 -7.11 -0.57
CA ALA A 43 8.37 -6.61 -1.48
C ALA A 43 7.91 -5.21 -1.07
N TRP A 44 7.46 -5.01 0.17
CA TRP A 44 7.03 -3.71 0.67
C TRP A 44 8.15 -2.67 0.66
N THR A 45 9.38 -3.06 1.02
CA THR A 45 10.53 -2.15 0.96
C THR A 45 10.74 -1.63 -0.47
N THR A 46 10.71 -2.52 -1.45
CA THR A 46 10.83 -2.14 -2.87
C THR A 46 9.71 -1.19 -3.29
N LEU A 47 8.47 -1.50 -2.92
CA LEU A 47 7.31 -0.67 -3.25
C LEU A 47 7.39 0.72 -2.62
N TYR A 48 7.80 0.83 -1.35
CA TYR A 48 7.99 2.13 -0.69
C TYR A 48 9.11 2.96 -1.36
N VAL A 49 10.20 2.35 -1.78
CA VAL A 49 11.24 3.04 -2.55
C VAL A 49 10.69 3.56 -3.86
N LEU A 50 9.95 2.75 -4.61
CA LEU A 50 9.34 3.16 -5.87
C LEU A 50 8.30 4.27 -5.67
N MET A 51 7.46 4.18 -4.64
CA MET A 51 6.51 5.24 -4.26
C MET A 51 7.23 6.56 -3.93
N ALA A 52 8.32 6.49 -3.17
CA ALA A 52 9.12 7.68 -2.85
C ALA A 52 9.76 8.31 -4.10
N CYS A 53 10.27 7.49 -5.03
CA CYS A 53 10.81 7.95 -6.30
C CYS A 53 9.72 8.61 -7.16
N GLY A 54 8.55 7.98 -7.30
CA GLY A 54 7.43 8.54 -8.03
C GLY A 54 6.96 9.86 -7.43
N PHE A 55 6.78 9.91 -6.11
CA PHE A 55 6.38 11.12 -5.40
C PHE A 55 7.40 12.25 -5.51
N TYR A 56 8.69 11.94 -5.41
CA TYR A 56 9.76 12.91 -5.62
C TYR A 56 9.67 13.59 -6.99
N ARG A 57 9.40 12.83 -8.05
CA ARG A 57 9.21 13.37 -9.41
C ARG A 57 8.03 14.34 -9.48
N ILE A 58 6.91 14.02 -8.86
CA ILE A 58 5.74 14.90 -8.78
C ILE A 58 6.05 16.18 -8.00
N LEU A 59 6.79 16.10 -6.89
CA LEU A 59 7.17 17.27 -6.11
C LEU A 59 8.11 18.22 -6.85
N ARG A 60 8.89 17.72 -7.82
CA ARG A 60 9.77 18.54 -8.66
C ARG A 60 9.06 19.32 -9.77
N LEU A 61 7.82 18.99 -10.07
CA LEU A 61 7.03 19.77 -11.02
C LEU A 61 6.78 21.18 -10.47
N ALA A 62 6.60 22.15 -11.37
CA ALA A 62 6.29 23.52 -10.96
C ALA A 62 5.01 23.55 -10.10
N PRO A 63 4.94 24.37 -9.03
CA PRO A 63 3.76 24.43 -8.16
C PRO A 63 2.46 24.76 -8.90
N ALA A 64 2.55 25.52 -9.98
CA ALA A 64 1.42 25.90 -10.84
C ALA A 64 0.99 24.79 -11.84
N THR A 65 1.67 23.63 -11.88
CA THR A 65 1.30 22.55 -12.81
C THR A 65 -0.12 22.06 -12.52
N PRO A 66 -1.04 22.12 -13.50
CA PRO A 66 -2.41 21.66 -13.33
C PRO A 66 -2.46 20.18 -12.88
N GLY A 67 -3.26 19.90 -11.86
CA GLY A 67 -3.41 18.54 -11.32
C GLY A 67 -2.34 18.11 -10.30
N ARG A 68 -1.21 18.81 -10.18
CA ARG A 68 -0.14 18.47 -9.23
C ARG A 68 -0.64 18.40 -7.78
N ARG A 69 -1.41 19.42 -7.36
CA ARG A 69 -1.96 19.46 -5.98
C ARG A 69 -2.88 18.26 -5.70
N ALA A 70 -3.77 17.94 -6.65
CA ALA A 70 -4.66 16.80 -6.53
C ALA A 70 -3.87 15.48 -6.43
N ALA A 71 -2.86 15.29 -7.27
CA ALA A 71 -1.99 14.11 -7.23
C ALA A 71 -1.28 13.95 -5.87
N ILE A 72 -0.78 15.05 -5.27
CA ILE A 72 -0.16 15.04 -3.94
C ILE A 72 -1.17 14.63 -2.87
N LEU A 73 -2.38 15.22 -2.88
CA LEU A 73 -3.41 14.93 -1.88
C LEU A 73 -3.88 13.47 -1.95
N VAL A 74 -4.13 12.97 -3.15
CA VAL A 74 -4.55 11.57 -3.36
C VAL A 74 -3.43 10.61 -2.92
N PHE A 75 -2.17 10.92 -3.22
CA PHE A 75 -1.04 10.12 -2.74
C PHE A 75 -0.91 10.13 -1.22
N CYS A 76 -1.10 11.27 -0.57
CA CYS A 76 -1.09 11.34 0.91
C CYS A 76 -2.24 10.50 1.51
N ALA A 77 -3.43 10.56 0.93
CA ALA A 77 -4.57 9.73 1.34
C ALA A 77 -4.27 8.23 1.15
N LEU A 78 -3.63 7.85 0.05
CA LEU A 78 -3.14 6.50 -0.19
C LEU A 78 -2.22 6.04 0.94
N LEU A 79 -1.22 6.84 1.33
CA LEU A 79 -0.29 6.48 2.40
C LEU A 79 -1.00 6.27 3.75
N VAL A 80 -1.99 7.12 4.05
CA VAL A 80 -2.80 6.99 5.27
C VAL A 80 -3.60 5.67 5.26
N LEU A 81 -4.27 5.36 4.15
CA LEU A 81 -5.03 4.11 4.04
C LEU A 81 -4.10 2.88 4.02
N ASN A 82 -2.91 2.99 3.44
CA ASN A 82 -1.94 1.91 3.46
C ASN A 82 -1.51 1.56 4.90
N ALA A 83 -1.21 2.57 5.72
CA ALA A 83 -0.94 2.36 7.14
C ALA A 83 -2.18 1.83 7.87
N ALA A 84 -3.35 2.41 7.63
CA ALA A 84 -4.62 1.99 8.25
C ALA A 84 -4.95 0.53 7.96
N TRP A 85 -4.66 0.04 6.75
CA TRP A 85 -4.84 -1.37 6.41
C TRP A 85 -4.01 -2.30 7.30
N SER A 86 -2.76 -1.96 7.55
CA SER A 86 -1.90 -2.76 8.46
C SER A 86 -2.48 -2.82 9.88
N PHE A 87 -3.01 -1.71 10.38
CA PHE A 87 -3.69 -1.70 11.68
C PHE A 87 -5.01 -2.48 11.67
N ALA A 88 -5.80 -2.37 10.60
CA ALA A 88 -7.08 -3.07 10.47
C ALA A 88 -6.89 -4.59 10.34
N PHE A 89 -5.96 -5.03 9.48
CA PHE A 89 -5.72 -6.44 9.23
C PHE A 89 -4.91 -7.10 10.36
N PHE A 90 -3.72 -6.59 10.64
CA PHE A 90 -2.79 -7.18 11.61
C PHE A 90 -3.04 -6.67 13.03
N GLY A 91 -3.19 -5.37 13.23
CA GLY A 91 -3.37 -4.78 14.55
C GLY A 91 -4.68 -5.20 15.21
N ALA A 92 -5.79 -5.11 14.51
CA ALA A 92 -7.09 -5.57 14.99
C ALA A 92 -7.31 -7.09 14.78
N ARG A 93 -6.36 -7.79 14.14
CA ARG A 93 -6.45 -9.23 13.81
C ARG A 93 -7.76 -9.59 13.11
N SER A 94 -8.19 -8.74 12.19
CA SER A 94 -9.48 -8.86 11.52
C SER A 94 -9.35 -8.84 9.99
N PRO A 95 -9.48 -9.99 9.33
CA PRO A 95 -9.54 -10.05 7.87
C PRO A 95 -10.67 -9.20 7.28
N LEU A 96 -11.82 -9.12 7.98
CA LEU A 96 -12.96 -8.30 7.55
C LEU A 96 -12.61 -6.80 7.55
N PHE A 97 -12.03 -6.29 8.62
CA PHE A 97 -11.61 -4.88 8.67
C PHE A 97 -10.52 -4.60 7.64
N GLY A 98 -9.62 -5.56 7.42
CA GLY A 98 -8.65 -5.49 6.32
C GLY A 98 -9.34 -5.30 4.97
N LEU A 99 -10.40 -6.07 4.67
CA LEU A 99 -11.16 -5.95 3.42
C LEU A 99 -11.85 -4.60 3.26
N VAL A 100 -12.44 -4.07 4.33
CA VAL A 100 -13.10 -2.76 4.32
C VAL A 100 -12.11 -1.64 3.99
N VAL A 101 -10.86 -1.75 4.44
CA VAL A 101 -9.83 -0.72 4.20
C VAL A 101 -9.10 -0.93 2.87
N ILE A 102 -8.84 -2.19 2.46
CA ILE A 102 -8.04 -2.44 1.25
C ILE A 102 -8.79 -2.09 -0.04
N ALA A 103 -10.12 -2.19 -0.04
CA ALA A 103 -10.91 -1.84 -1.22
C ALA A 103 -10.78 -0.35 -1.61
N PRO A 104 -11.00 0.64 -0.70
CA PRO A 104 -10.72 2.04 -1.02
C PRO A 104 -9.22 2.32 -1.20
N LEU A 105 -8.32 1.58 -0.54
CA LEU A 105 -6.88 1.68 -0.78
C LEU A 105 -6.54 1.35 -2.23
N GLU A 106 -7.05 0.25 -2.78
CA GLU A 106 -6.82 -0.14 -4.18
C GLU A 106 -7.31 0.94 -5.14
N ALA A 107 -8.51 1.48 -4.91
CA ALA A 107 -9.04 2.57 -5.72
C ALA A 107 -8.12 3.80 -5.70
N LEU A 108 -7.57 4.17 -4.53
CA LEU A 108 -6.62 5.28 -4.42
C LEU A 108 -5.27 4.99 -5.09
N VAL A 109 -4.78 3.76 -5.01
CA VAL A 109 -3.53 3.36 -5.70
C VAL A 109 -3.70 3.48 -7.20
N ILE A 110 -4.80 2.98 -7.76
CA ILE A 110 -5.11 3.09 -9.19
C ILE A 110 -5.25 4.56 -9.60
N ALA A 111 -6.03 5.36 -8.85
CA ALA A 111 -6.21 6.78 -9.12
C ALA A 111 -4.87 7.55 -9.07
N THR A 112 -4.04 7.28 -8.07
CA THR A 112 -2.73 7.92 -7.93
C THR A 112 -1.81 7.53 -9.08
N THR A 113 -1.76 6.25 -9.44
CA THR A 113 -0.96 5.76 -10.58
C THR A 113 -1.34 6.49 -11.86
N PHE A 114 -2.64 6.64 -12.12
CA PHE A 114 -3.14 7.35 -13.29
C PHE A 114 -2.81 8.85 -13.26
N LEU A 115 -3.02 9.52 -12.14
CA LEU A 115 -2.70 10.95 -11.97
C LEU A 115 -1.20 11.20 -12.13
N PHE A 116 -0.36 10.36 -11.53
CA PHE A 116 1.09 10.46 -11.67
C PHE A 116 1.51 10.23 -13.11
N HIS A 117 0.95 9.23 -13.78
CA HIS A 117 1.27 8.93 -15.18
C HIS A 117 0.91 10.08 -16.13
N ARG A 118 -0.20 10.77 -15.87
CA ARG A 118 -0.58 11.97 -16.67
C ARG A 118 0.34 13.15 -16.47
N LEU A 119 0.93 13.30 -15.28
CA LEU A 119 1.84 14.40 -14.95
C LEU A 119 3.30 14.07 -15.32
N ASP A 120 3.71 12.84 -15.06
CA ASP A 120 5.04 12.31 -15.32
C ASP A 120 4.93 10.78 -15.51
N ARG A 121 5.21 10.33 -16.72
CA ARG A 121 5.07 8.89 -17.07
C ARG A 121 5.93 7.99 -16.17
N ALA A 122 7.17 8.41 -15.86
CA ALA A 122 8.05 7.62 -15.01
C ALA A 122 7.54 7.54 -13.56
N ALA A 123 6.90 8.61 -13.06
CA ALA A 123 6.25 8.57 -11.75
C ALA A 123 5.07 7.57 -11.73
N GLY A 124 4.26 7.53 -12.79
CA GLY A 124 3.19 6.54 -12.94
C GLY A 124 3.71 5.11 -12.98
N TYR A 125 4.75 4.85 -13.77
CA TYR A 125 5.38 3.52 -13.81
C TYR A 125 5.99 3.10 -12.47
N ALA A 126 6.50 4.03 -11.68
CA ALA A 126 6.99 3.73 -10.35
C ALA A 126 5.89 3.29 -9.37
N LEU A 127 4.64 3.76 -9.57
CA LEU A 127 3.50 3.35 -8.76
C LEU A 127 2.79 2.07 -9.25
N ALA A 128 2.89 1.75 -10.52
CA ALA A 128 2.20 0.59 -11.10
C ALA A 128 2.45 -0.73 -10.34
N PRO A 129 3.69 -1.08 -9.91
CA PRO A 129 3.92 -2.27 -9.11
C PRO A 129 3.12 -2.29 -7.79
N THR A 130 2.90 -1.12 -7.18
CA THR A 130 2.08 -1.03 -5.97
C THR A 130 0.62 -1.38 -6.23
N ALA A 131 0.05 -0.96 -7.36
CA ALA A 131 -1.32 -1.33 -7.73
C ALA A 131 -1.46 -2.85 -7.89
N PHE A 132 -0.54 -3.50 -8.59
CA PHE A 132 -0.53 -4.96 -8.72
C PHE A 132 -0.37 -5.67 -7.38
N TRP A 133 0.48 -5.16 -6.50
CA TRP A 133 0.71 -5.75 -5.18
C TRP A 133 -0.50 -5.60 -4.28
N VAL A 134 -1.17 -4.45 -4.26
CA VAL A 134 -2.37 -4.24 -3.44
C VAL A 134 -3.53 -5.08 -3.97
N ALA A 135 -3.70 -5.22 -5.30
CA ALA A 135 -4.66 -6.16 -5.88
C ALA A 135 -4.40 -7.61 -5.43
N PHE A 136 -3.14 -8.03 -5.44
CA PHE A 136 -2.75 -9.34 -4.92
C PHE A 136 -2.99 -9.48 -3.41
N ALA A 137 -2.67 -8.45 -2.62
CA ALA A 137 -2.97 -8.42 -1.19
C ALA A 137 -4.49 -8.47 -0.91
N THR A 138 -5.31 -7.86 -1.78
CA THR A 138 -6.78 -7.96 -1.72
C THR A 138 -7.24 -9.39 -1.91
N TYR A 139 -6.68 -10.09 -2.90
CA TYR A 139 -6.94 -11.52 -3.10
C TYR A 139 -6.57 -12.35 -1.86
N LEU A 140 -5.39 -12.13 -1.29
CA LEU A 140 -4.96 -12.84 -0.08
C LEU A 140 -5.87 -12.55 1.10
N ASN A 141 -6.21 -11.28 1.33
CA ASN A 141 -7.09 -10.86 2.42
C ASN A 141 -8.50 -11.47 2.29
N ALA A 142 -9.07 -11.46 1.07
CA ALA A 142 -10.36 -12.07 0.79
C ALA A 142 -10.33 -13.59 1.01
N GLY A 143 -9.30 -14.26 0.52
CA GLY A 143 -9.11 -15.69 0.72
C GLY A 143 -8.97 -16.07 2.20
N ILE A 144 -8.19 -15.30 2.97
CA ILE A 144 -8.06 -15.50 4.42
C ILE A 144 -9.41 -15.29 5.11
N PHE A 145 -10.16 -14.25 4.73
CA PHE A 145 -11.49 -14.02 5.30
C PHE A 145 -12.41 -15.23 5.07
N VAL A 146 -12.52 -15.70 3.84
CA VAL A 146 -13.42 -16.84 3.49
C VAL A 146 -13.00 -18.15 4.16
N LEU A 147 -11.69 -18.40 4.29
CA LEU A 147 -11.18 -19.63 4.87
C LEU A 147 -11.23 -19.70 6.40
N ASN A 148 -11.43 -18.54 7.07
CA ASN A 148 -11.43 -18.43 8.54
C ASN A 148 -12.74 -17.83 9.11
N SER A 149 -13.79 -17.75 8.27
CA SER A 149 -15.14 -17.28 8.66
C SER A 149 -15.97 -18.38 9.28
#